data_26a09acb5db48afd3c5e6fbb28cd04cc
#
_entry.id   26a09acb5db48afd3c5e6fbb28cd04cc
#
_cell.length_a   1.000
_cell.length_b   1.000
_cell.length_c   1.000
_cell.angle_alpha   90.00
_cell.angle_beta   90.00
_cell.angle_gamma   90.00
#
_symmetry.space_group_name_H-M   'P 1'
#
loop_
_entity.id
_entity.type
_entity.pdbx_description
1 polymer ?
#
loop_
_entity_poly.entity_id
_entity_poly.type
_entity_poly.pdbx_seq_one_letter_code
_entity_poly.pdbx_strand_id
1 'polypeptide(L)'
;PQVDALTLHCPLNDNTRDMIGAHELSLMKPHAFIVNTARGGLINEQALADALRNGHLGGAASDVLSVEPPVAGNPLLAGDIPRLIITPHSAWGAREARQRIVSQITENARAFFAGAPIRVVSG
;
A
#
# COMPACT_ATOMS: atom_id res chain seq x y z
N PRO A 1 -1.80 2.28 18.84
CA PRO A 1 -2.82 1.67 19.71
C PRO A 1 -4.09 2.52 19.90
N GLN A 2 -4.29 3.61 19.13
CA GLN A 2 -5.44 4.51 19.33
C GLN A 2 -6.44 4.51 18.17
N VAL A 3 -6.03 4.02 16.97
CA VAL A 3 -6.88 4.06 15.78
C VAL A 3 -7.62 2.74 15.55
N ASP A 4 -8.78 2.82 14.94
CA ASP A 4 -9.59 1.67 14.56
C ASP A 4 -9.30 1.23 13.12
N ALA A 5 -8.74 2.14 12.31
CA ALA A 5 -8.26 1.84 10.97
C ALA A 5 -6.96 2.60 10.70
N LEU A 6 -5.97 1.91 10.13
CA LEU A 6 -4.70 2.45 9.66
C LEU A 6 -4.62 2.33 8.14
N THR A 7 -4.34 3.43 7.45
CA THR A 7 -4.11 3.42 6.00
C THR A 7 -2.75 4.02 5.67
N LEU A 8 -2.01 3.37 4.76
CA LEU A 8 -0.65 3.73 4.41
C LEU A 8 -0.62 4.51 3.09
N HIS A 9 0.13 5.63 3.06
CA HIS A 9 0.26 6.53 1.91
C HIS A 9 1.69 7.04 1.69
N CYS A 10 2.69 6.43 2.34
CA CYS A 10 4.09 6.80 2.21
C CYS A 10 4.78 6.04 1.05
N PRO A 11 5.88 6.57 0.50
CA PRO A 11 6.71 5.84 -0.45
C PRO A 11 7.47 4.70 0.25
N LEU A 12 7.84 3.67 -0.53
CA LEU A 12 8.78 2.65 -0.07
C LEU A 12 10.22 3.13 -0.27
N ASN A 13 10.99 3.10 0.79
CA ASN A 13 12.44 3.33 0.83
C ASN A 13 13.05 2.54 1.99
N ASP A 14 14.35 2.67 2.22
CA ASP A 14 15.05 1.88 3.25
C ASP A 14 14.51 2.17 4.67
N ASN A 15 13.99 3.37 4.94
CA ASN A 15 13.43 3.72 6.24
C ASN A 15 11.98 3.27 6.43
N THR A 16 11.27 2.95 5.36
CA THR A 16 9.85 2.57 5.38
C THR A 16 9.63 1.10 5.03
N ARG A 17 10.68 0.37 4.63
CA ARG A 17 10.61 -1.06 4.39
C ARG A 17 10.27 -1.78 5.69
N ASP A 18 9.24 -2.64 5.63
CA ASP A 18 8.73 -3.41 6.78
C ASP A 18 8.43 -2.54 8.02
N MET A 19 8.11 -1.23 7.80
CA MET A 19 7.82 -0.30 8.89
C MET A 19 6.61 -0.73 9.74
N ILE A 20 5.77 -1.57 9.20
CA ILE A 20 4.69 -2.24 9.91
C ILE A 20 5.05 -3.73 9.98
N GLY A 21 5.74 -4.11 11.02
CA GLY A 21 6.10 -5.48 11.33
C GLY A 21 5.21 -6.11 12.41
N ALA A 22 5.63 -7.26 12.94
CA ALA A 22 4.88 -7.98 13.97
C ALA A 22 4.69 -7.13 15.24
N HIS A 23 5.69 -6.34 15.60
CA HIS A 23 5.62 -5.45 16.78
C HIS A 23 4.54 -4.39 16.57
N GLU A 24 4.56 -3.63 15.47
CA GLU A 24 3.60 -2.56 15.18
C GLU A 24 2.17 -3.12 15.06
N LEU A 25 2.01 -4.27 14.42
CA LEU A 25 0.71 -4.95 14.33
C LEU A 25 0.20 -5.34 15.72
N SER A 26 1.07 -5.79 16.63
CA SER A 26 0.69 -6.15 18.01
C SER A 26 0.23 -4.95 18.85
N LEU A 27 0.69 -3.74 18.50
CA LEU A 27 0.29 -2.49 19.15
C LEU A 27 -1.07 -1.96 18.67
N MET A 28 -1.58 -2.45 17.55
CA MET A 28 -2.90 -2.05 17.04
C MET A 28 -4.00 -2.56 17.99
N LYS A 29 -5.13 -1.84 18.02
CA LYS A 29 -6.30 -2.31 18.77
C LYS A 29 -6.74 -3.70 18.30
N PRO A 30 -7.20 -4.57 19.17
CA PRO A 30 -7.94 -5.75 18.77
C PRO A 30 -9.08 -5.35 17.82
N HIS A 31 -9.20 -6.08 16.71
CA HIS A 31 -10.20 -5.82 15.67
C HIS A 31 -10.00 -4.55 14.83
N ALA A 32 -8.86 -3.86 14.94
CA ALA A 32 -8.52 -2.78 14.03
C ALA A 32 -8.30 -3.30 12.60
N PHE A 33 -8.46 -2.39 11.62
CA PHE A 33 -8.24 -2.68 10.20
C PHE A 33 -6.95 -2.02 9.71
N ILE A 34 -6.27 -2.67 8.76
CA ILE A 34 -5.13 -2.06 8.06
C ILE A 34 -5.34 -2.09 6.55
N VAL A 35 -5.02 -0.97 5.87
CA VAL A 35 -5.19 -0.82 4.42
C VAL A 35 -3.91 -0.31 3.80
N ASN A 36 -3.40 -1.02 2.78
CA ASN A 36 -2.24 -0.61 2.02
C ASN A 36 -2.56 -0.50 0.52
N THR A 37 -2.71 0.72 0.05
CA THR A 37 -2.82 1.04 -1.39
C THR A 37 -1.62 1.86 -1.88
N ALA A 38 -0.53 1.88 -1.11
CA ALA A 38 0.66 2.67 -1.41
C ALA A 38 1.74 1.84 -2.12
N ARG A 39 2.48 1.01 -1.38
CA ARG A 39 3.53 0.14 -1.92
C ARG A 39 3.61 -1.15 -1.13
N GLY A 40 3.86 -2.25 -1.83
CA GLY A 40 4.28 -3.50 -1.21
C GLY A 40 5.60 -3.32 -0.47
N GLY A 41 5.83 -4.13 0.57
CA GLY A 41 7.02 -4.01 1.42
C GLY A 41 6.96 -2.91 2.49
N LEU A 42 5.88 -2.13 2.60
CA LEU A 42 5.65 -1.25 3.76
C LEU A 42 5.17 -2.05 4.97
N ILE A 43 4.41 -3.10 4.73
CA ILE A 43 3.97 -4.06 5.75
C ILE A 43 4.77 -5.34 5.54
N ASN A 44 5.27 -5.93 6.61
CA ASN A 44 5.80 -7.28 6.56
C ASN A 44 4.65 -8.26 6.32
N GLU A 45 4.63 -8.87 5.14
CA GLU A 45 3.49 -9.67 4.65
C GLU A 45 3.29 -10.95 5.46
N GLN A 46 4.37 -11.57 5.94
CA GLN A 46 4.27 -12.73 6.81
C GLN A 46 3.67 -12.36 8.17
N ALA A 47 4.14 -11.27 8.76
CA ALA A 47 3.62 -10.78 10.04
C ALA A 47 2.14 -10.41 9.94
N LEU A 48 1.71 -9.80 8.83
CA LEU A 48 0.31 -9.47 8.60
C LEU A 48 -0.54 -10.75 8.47
N ALA A 49 -0.07 -11.73 7.70
CA ALA A 49 -0.75 -13.01 7.55
C ALA A 49 -0.96 -13.69 8.92
N ASP A 50 0.07 -13.70 9.75
CA ASP A 50 0.02 -14.32 11.07
C ASP A 50 -0.89 -13.54 12.03
N ALA A 51 -0.88 -12.21 12.01
CA ALA A 51 -1.79 -11.39 12.81
C ALA A 51 -3.27 -11.61 12.45
N LEU A 52 -3.57 -11.83 11.16
CA LEU A 52 -4.93 -12.14 10.70
C LEU A 52 -5.36 -13.55 11.10
N ARG A 53 -4.48 -14.55 10.95
CA ARG A 53 -4.74 -15.95 11.37
C ARG A 53 -5.02 -16.04 12.86
N ASN A 54 -4.24 -15.32 13.65
CA ASN A 54 -4.40 -15.30 15.11
C ASN A 54 -5.62 -14.50 15.59
N GLY A 55 -6.35 -13.84 14.67
CA GLY A 55 -7.57 -13.11 14.99
C GLY A 55 -7.34 -11.79 15.74
N HIS A 56 -6.09 -11.30 15.82
CA HIS A 56 -5.78 -10.04 16.49
C HIS A 56 -6.40 -8.86 15.74
N LEU A 57 -6.25 -8.81 14.41
CA LEU A 57 -6.82 -7.75 13.58
C LEU A 57 -8.25 -8.08 13.12
N GLY A 58 -9.06 -7.05 12.97
CA GLY A 58 -10.40 -7.14 12.38
C GLY A 58 -10.39 -7.49 10.91
N GLY A 59 -9.36 -7.07 10.19
CA GLY A 59 -9.16 -7.37 8.78
C GLY A 59 -8.05 -6.55 8.15
N ALA A 60 -7.73 -6.87 6.91
CA ALA A 60 -6.77 -6.11 6.10
C ALA A 60 -7.21 -6.02 4.64
N ALA A 61 -6.77 -4.95 3.96
CA ALA A 61 -6.85 -4.82 2.51
C ALA A 61 -5.51 -4.38 1.96
N SER A 62 -5.02 -5.05 0.92
CA SER A 62 -3.81 -4.64 0.21
C SER A 62 -4.03 -4.66 -1.30
N ASP A 63 -3.71 -3.55 -1.95
CA ASP A 63 -3.70 -3.43 -3.41
C ASP A 63 -2.31 -3.71 -3.99
N VAL A 64 -1.33 -3.93 -3.13
CA VAL A 64 0.09 -4.04 -3.50
C VAL A 64 0.77 -5.19 -2.76
N LEU A 65 1.74 -5.82 -3.43
CA LEU A 65 2.58 -6.87 -2.85
C LEU A 65 4.05 -6.47 -2.95
N SER A 66 4.89 -7.04 -2.10
CA SER A 66 6.34 -6.77 -2.06
C SER A 66 7.04 -7.16 -3.37
N VAL A 67 6.53 -8.19 -4.06
CA VAL A 67 6.95 -8.63 -5.40
C VAL A 67 5.73 -8.71 -6.30
N GLU A 68 5.76 -8.00 -7.41
CA GLU A 68 4.69 -7.96 -8.41
C GLU A 68 5.27 -8.19 -9.82
N PRO A 69 4.79 -9.21 -10.56
CA PRO A 69 3.85 -10.24 -10.15
C PRO A 69 4.46 -11.24 -9.15
N PRO A 70 3.65 -11.85 -8.25
CA PRO A 70 4.12 -12.73 -7.19
C PRO A 70 4.40 -14.16 -7.71
N VAL A 71 5.31 -14.30 -8.66
CA VAL A 71 5.61 -15.58 -9.35
C VAL A 71 6.14 -16.69 -8.43
N ALA A 72 6.79 -16.31 -7.34
CA ALA A 72 7.28 -17.25 -6.32
C ALA A 72 6.28 -17.47 -5.17
N GLY A 73 5.06 -16.94 -5.30
CA GLY A 73 4.07 -16.91 -4.23
C GLY A 73 4.25 -15.70 -3.30
N ASN A 74 3.29 -15.55 -2.38
CA ASN A 74 3.31 -14.50 -1.38
C ASN A 74 2.51 -14.97 -0.16
N PRO A 75 2.96 -14.70 1.09
CA PRO A 75 2.23 -15.11 2.29
C PRO A 75 0.77 -14.67 2.32
N LEU A 76 0.45 -13.49 1.78
CA LEU A 76 -0.91 -12.94 1.74
C LEU A 76 -1.83 -13.63 0.71
N LEU A 77 -1.27 -14.43 -0.21
CA LEU A 77 -2.04 -15.19 -1.20
C LEU A 77 -2.34 -16.62 -0.74
N ALA A 78 -1.98 -16.98 0.47
CA ALA A 78 -2.37 -18.25 1.06
C ALA A 78 -3.89 -18.26 1.29
N GLY A 79 -4.56 -19.37 0.86
CA GLY A 79 -6.01 -19.44 0.88
C GLY A 79 -6.66 -19.59 2.27
N ASP A 80 -5.87 -19.59 3.33
CA ASP A 80 -6.29 -19.78 4.72
C ASP A 80 -6.36 -18.49 5.55
N ILE A 81 -6.05 -17.31 4.95
CA ILE A 81 -6.01 -16.05 5.69
C ILE A 81 -7.42 -15.46 5.78
N PRO A 82 -7.98 -15.31 6.97
CA PRO A 82 -9.32 -14.75 7.13
C PRO A 82 -9.32 -13.23 6.98
N ARG A 83 -10.44 -12.67 6.54
CA ARG A 83 -10.71 -11.22 6.53
C ARG A 83 -9.66 -10.38 5.80
N LEU A 84 -9.10 -10.93 4.70
CA LEU A 84 -8.12 -10.28 3.84
C LEU A 84 -8.73 -10.02 2.46
N ILE A 85 -8.56 -8.80 1.97
CA ILE A 85 -8.87 -8.40 0.59
C ILE A 85 -7.56 -8.08 -0.10
N ILE A 86 -7.29 -8.74 -1.24
CA ILE A 86 -6.18 -8.40 -2.13
C ILE A 86 -6.75 -7.96 -3.47
N THR A 87 -6.24 -6.87 -4.00
CA THR A 87 -6.57 -6.37 -5.34
C THR A 87 -5.30 -6.24 -6.19
N PRO A 88 -5.39 -6.33 -7.53
CA PRO A 88 -4.22 -6.47 -8.40
C PRO A 88 -3.60 -5.11 -8.79
N HIS A 89 -3.19 -4.31 -7.80
CA HIS A 89 -2.55 -3.00 -7.96
C HIS A 89 -3.41 -2.07 -8.86
N SER A 90 -4.69 -1.97 -8.54
CA SER A 90 -5.71 -1.26 -9.34
C SER A 90 -6.38 -0.09 -8.61
N ALA A 91 -5.92 0.29 -7.42
CA ALA A 91 -6.50 1.39 -6.63
C ALA A 91 -6.42 2.75 -7.35
N TRP A 92 -5.50 2.92 -8.31
CA TRP A 92 -5.40 4.07 -9.21
C TRP A 92 -6.45 4.08 -10.32
N GLY A 93 -7.21 2.98 -10.50
CA GLY A 93 -8.05 2.73 -11.68
C GLY A 93 -9.33 3.56 -11.77
N ALA A 94 -9.68 4.37 -10.77
CA ALA A 94 -10.83 5.27 -10.83
C ALA A 94 -10.71 6.25 -12.01
N ARG A 95 -11.82 6.51 -12.71
CA ARG A 95 -11.87 7.39 -13.89
C ARG A 95 -11.26 8.76 -13.58
N GLU A 96 -11.61 9.34 -12.46
CA GLU A 96 -11.16 10.65 -12.01
C GLU A 96 -9.65 10.67 -11.72
N ALA A 97 -9.11 9.60 -11.12
CA ALA A 97 -7.68 9.46 -10.86
C ALA A 97 -6.89 9.40 -12.17
N ARG A 98 -7.33 8.56 -13.11
CA ARG A 98 -6.70 8.43 -14.45
C ARG A 98 -6.76 9.74 -15.21
N GLN A 99 -7.92 10.42 -15.24
CA GLN A 99 -8.06 11.71 -15.90
C GLN A 99 -7.11 12.76 -15.30
N ARG A 100 -6.94 12.79 -13.97
CA ARG A 100 -6.03 13.70 -13.29
C ARG A 100 -4.58 13.46 -13.71
N ILE A 101 -4.14 12.20 -13.80
CA ILE A 101 -2.79 11.86 -14.26
C ILE A 101 -2.55 12.37 -15.68
N VAL A 102 -3.47 12.11 -16.62
CA VAL A 102 -3.35 12.57 -18.00
C VAL A 102 -3.27 14.10 -18.08
N SER A 103 -4.10 14.80 -17.32
CA SER A 103 -4.08 16.27 -17.28
C SER A 103 -2.74 16.79 -16.72
N GLN A 104 -2.23 16.21 -15.65
CA GLN A 104 -0.95 16.61 -15.06
C GLN A 104 0.25 16.33 -15.99
N ILE A 105 0.25 15.21 -16.71
CA ILE A 105 1.29 14.92 -17.71
C ILE A 105 1.30 16.00 -18.79
N THR A 106 0.13 16.38 -19.30
CA THR A 106 -0.01 17.42 -20.31
C THR A 106 0.49 18.78 -19.81
N GLU A 107 0.13 19.17 -18.56
CA GLU A 107 0.58 20.39 -17.94
C GLU A 107 2.11 20.41 -17.74
N ASN A 108 2.68 19.30 -17.23
CA ASN A 108 4.11 19.18 -17.02
C ASN A 108 4.90 19.29 -18.33
N ALA A 109 4.43 18.61 -19.39
CA ALA A 109 5.06 18.71 -20.72
C ALA A 109 5.03 20.14 -21.26
N ARG A 110 3.89 20.82 -21.19
CA ARG A 110 3.75 22.22 -21.65
C ARG A 110 4.70 23.14 -20.85
N ALA A 111 4.76 23.01 -19.54
CA ALA A 111 5.61 23.81 -18.68
C ALA A 111 7.10 23.56 -18.96
N PHE A 112 7.48 22.29 -19.20
CA PHE A 112 8.84 21.92 -19.57
C PHE A 112 9.26 22.58 -20.88
N PHE A 113 8.46 22.49 -21.93
CA PHE A 113 8.75 23.11 -23.24
C PHE A 113 8.71 24.64 -23.19
N ALA A 114 7.98 25.22 -22.25
CA ALA A 114 7.99 26.68 -22.02
C ALA A 114 9.20 27.15 -21.19
N GLY A 115 10.11 26.27 -20.79
CA GLY A 115 11.28 26.60 -19.97
C GLY A 115 10.96 26.89 -18.50
N ALA A 116 9.74 26.59 -18.03
CA ALA A 116 9.29 26.82 -16.66
C ALA A 116 8.72 25.51 -16.07
N PRO A 117 9.53 24.48 -15.85
CA PRO A 117 9.07 23.18 -15.39
C PRO A 117 8.36 23.27 -14.03
N ILE A 118 7.27 22.54 -13.89
CA ILE A 118 6.47 22.43 -12.66
C ILE A 118 6.51 21.02 -12.11
N ARG A 119 6.24 20.85 -10.82
CA ARG A 119 6.23 19.55 -10.12
C ARG A 119 7.55 18.80 -10.30
N VAL A 120 8.66 19.50 -10.28
CA VAL A 120 10.00 18.93 -10.39
C VAL A 120 10.29 18.15 -9.12
N VAL A 121 10.67 16.89 -9.26
CA VAL A 121 11.14 16.05 -8.17
C VAL A 121 12.66 16.11 -8.18
N SER A 122 13.25 16.74 -7.16
CA SER A 122 14.69 16.67 -6.92
C SER A 122 15.02 15.35 -6.23
N GLY A 123 15.95 14.58 -6.82
CA GLY A 123 16.53 13.40 -6.18
C GLY A 123 17.47 13.79 -5.05
#